data_8b0fbdd4e440a7bf07600d3360b4f456
#
_entry.id   8b0fbdd4e440a7bf07600d3360b4f456
#
_cell.length_a   1.000
_cell.length_b   1.000
_cell.length_c   1.000
_cell.angle_alpha   90.00
_cell.angle_beta   90.00
_cell.angle_gamma   90.00
#
_symmetry.space_group_name_H-M   'P 1'
#
loop_
_entity.id
_entity.type
_entity.pdbx_description
1 polymer ?
#
loop_
_entity_poly.entity_id
_entity_poly.type
_entity_poly.pdbx_seq_one_letter_code
_entity_poly.pdbx_strand_id
1 'polypeptide(L)'
;MSEPIKVTILGTDYSLRTNDEPMLREIAGDLDSELKDLQQKLPGKPPTTLAVLSALNSAEQLVHAHENELRETERLAGEIEAMCEEIEKAAGKK
;
A
#
# COMPACT_ATOMS: atom_id res chain seq x y z
N MET A 1 5.90 -23.39 10.12
CA MET A 1 4.73 -22.79 10.69
C MET A 1 5.06 -21.49 11.37
N SER A 2 4.35 -20.45 11.04
CA SER A 2 4.68 -19.14 11.59
C SER A 2 4.02 -18.93 12.94
N GLU A 3 4.79 -18.42 13.89
CA GLU A 3 4.25 -18.02 15.16
C GLU A 3 3.68 -16.61 15.04
N PRO A 4 2.73 -16.25 15.92
CA PRO A 4 2.20 -14.89 15.91
C PRO A 4 3.31 -13.88 16.20
N ILE A 5 3.32 -12.83 15.44
CA ILE A 5 4.29 -11.75 15.61
C ILE A 5 3.55 -10.55 16.17
N LYS A 6 4.09 -9.98 17.22
CA LYS A 6 3.48 -8.85 17.89
C LYS A 6 3.99 -7.56 17.28
N VAL A 7 3.09 -6.71 16.84
CA VAL A 7 3.42 -5.38 16.35
C VAL A 7 2.60 -4.36 17.11
N THR A 8 3.15 -3.18 17.29
CA THR A 8 2.49 -2.10 18.02
C THR A 8 2.20 -0.96 17.05
N ILE A 9 0.94 -0.58 16.95
CA ILE A 9 0.50 0.51 16.07
C ILE A 9 -0.36 1.45 16.89
N LEU A 10 0.04 2.71 16.99
CA LEU A 10 -0.61 3.72 17.82
C LEU A 10 -0.82 3.25 19.25
N GLY A 11 0.19 2.58 19.80
CA GLY A 11 0.16 2.14 21.18
C GLY A 11 -0.65 0.89 21.44
N THR A 12 -1.25 0.30 20.41
CA THR A 12 -2.03 -0.93 20.55
C THR A 12 -1.25 -2.10 19.97
N ASP A 13 -1.19 -3.19 20.69
CA ASP A 13 -0.49 -4.38 20.23
C ASP A 13 -1.41 -5.27 19.42
N TYR A 14 -0.89 -5.76 18.32
CA TYR A 14 -1.60 -6.70 17.45
C TYR A 14 -0.74 -7.93 17.23
N SER A 15 -1.35 -9.10 17.24
CA SER A 15 -0.67 -10.35 16.95
C SER A 15 -1.08 -10.81 15.57
N LEU A 16 -0.12 -10.90 14.67
CA LEU A 16 -0.36 -11.25 13.29
C LEU A 16 0.53 -12.41 12.88
N ARG A 17 0.08 -13.20 11.93
CA ARG A 17 0.87 -14.30 11.39
C ARG A 17 1.28 -13.97 9.97
N THR A 18 2.54 -14.23 9.67
CA THR A 18 3.07 -14.00 8.33
C THR A 18 4.23 -14.94 8.09
N ASN A 19 4.49 -15.18 6.83
CA ASN A 19 5.68 -15.94 6.42
C ASN A 19 6.88 -15.02 6.22
N ASP A 20 6.69 -13.72 6.34
CA ASP A 20 7.75 -12.74 6.14
C ASP A 20 7.76 -11.75 7.30
N GLU A 21 8.41 -12.16 8.39
CA GLU A 21 8.47 -11.34 9.58
C GLU A 21 9.17 -9.99 9.36
N PRO A 22 10.33 -9.94 8.68
CA PRO A 22 11.01 -8.66 8.48
C PRO A 22 10.13 -7.66 7.72
N MET A 23 9.43 -8.12 6.70
CA MET A 23 8.54 -7.26 5.94
C MET A 23 7.37 -6.77 6.80
N LEU A 24 6.79 -7.65 7.60
CA LEU A 24 5.68 -7.25 8.47
C LEU A 24 6.13 -6.18 9.46
N ARG A 25 7.31 -6.33 10.05
CA ARG A 25 7.81 -5.35 11.00
C ARG A 25 8.09 -4.00 10.34
N GLU A 26 8.60 -4.03 9.14
CA GLU A 26 8.86 -2.80 8.40
C GLU A 26 7.56 -2.09 8.05
N ILE A 27 6.58 -2.83 7.55
CA ILE A 27 5.28 -2.25 7.21
C ILE A 27 4.58 -1.71 8.46
N ALA A 28 4.63 -2.44 9.55
CA ALA A 28 4.01 -2.01 10.79
C ALA A 28 4.66 -0.72 11.33
N GLY A 29 5.98 -0.63 11.20
CA GLY A 29 6.69 0.58 11.61
C GLY A 29 6.31 1.78 10.75
N ASP A 30 6.22 1.58 9.45
CA ASP A 30 5.83 2.64 8.53
C ASP A 30 4.39 3.08 8.80
N LEU A 31 3.50 2.14 9.01
CA LEU A 31 2.10 2.45 9.31
C LEU A 31 1.97 3.20 10.64
N ASP A 32 2.70 2.77 11.64
CA ASP A 32 2.69 3.44 12.95
C ASP A 32 3.13 4.89 12.81
N SER A 33 4.20 5.13 12.06
CA SER A 33 4.69 6.48 11.81
C SER A 33 3.68 7.34 11.06
N GLU A 34 3.06 6.77 10.04
CA GLU A 34 2.06 7.48 9.25
C GLU A 34 0.84 7.85 10.08
N LEU A 35 0.38 6.93 10.92
CA LEU A 35 -0.77 7.20 11.77
C LEU A 35 -0.46 8.24 12.83
N LYS A 36 0.75 8.22 13.39
CA LYS A 36 1.16 9.23 14.34
C LYS A 36 1.22 10.61 13.69
N ASP A 37 1.68 10.67 12.46
CA ASP A 37 1.74 11.88 11.69
C ASP A 37 0.34 12.44 11.43
N LEU A 38 -0.59 11.58 11.03
CA LEU A 38 -1.97 11.97 10.85
C LEU A 38 -2.62 12.43 12.15
N GLN A 39 -2.27 11.78 13.25
CA GLN A 39 -2.80 12.16 14.55
C GLN A 39 -2.39 13.58 14.91
N GLN A 40 -1.18 13.98 14.56
CA GLN A 40 -0.72 15.36 14.81
C GLN A 40 -1.40 16.37 13.90
N LYS A 41 -1.65 15.99 12.66
CA LYS A 41 -2.29 16.87 11.69
C LYS A 41 -3.79 17.01 11.92
N LEU A 42 -4.41 15.97 12.45
CA LEU A 42 -5.85 15.92 12.66
C LEU A 42 -6.16 15.58 14.10
N PRO A 43 -5.86 16.49 15.02
CA PRO A 43 -6.09 16.23 16.44
C PRO A 43 -7.58 16.03 16.73
N GLY A 44 -7.87 15.13 17.67
CA GLY A 44 -9.24 14.86 18.07
C GLY A 44 -9.96 13.82 17.23
N LYS A 45 -9.33 13.31 16.19
CA LYS A 45 -9.95 12.25 15.39
C LYS A 45 -9.70 10.89 16.03
N PRO A 46 -10.70 10.00 16.04
CA PRO A 46 -10.51 8.66 16.59
C PRO A 46 -9.55 7.82 15.75
N PRO A 47 -8.88 6.84 16.37
CA PRO A 47 -7.93 6.00 15.63
C PRO A 47 -8.52 5.31 14.41
N THR A 48 -9.79 4.93 14.47
CA THR A 48 -10.47 4.30 13.34
C THR A 48 -10.49 5.23 12.13
N THR A 49 -10.80 6.50 12.36
CA THR A 49 -10.82 7.49 11.29
C THR A 49 -9.43 7.66 10.68
N LEU A 50 -8.41 7.73 11.53
CA LEU A 50 -7.04 7.84 11.05
C LEU A 50 -6.64 6.63 10.22
N ALA A 51 -7.03 5.44 10.65
CA ALA A 51 -6.73 4.22 9.91
C ALA A 51 -7.41 4.21 8.54
N VAL A 52 -8.65 4.68 8.46
CA VAL A 52 -9.36 4.75 7.18
C VAL A 52 -8.66 5.74 6.24
N LEU A 53 -8.28 6.90 6.75
CA LEU A 53 -7.57 7.89 5.95
C LEU A 53 -6.23 7.36 5.45
N SER A 54 -5.50 6.65 6.32
CA SER A 54 -4.24 6.04 5.93
C SER A 54 -4.44 4.98 4.84
N ALA A 55 -5.49 4.17 4.97
CA ALA A 55 -5.80 3.15 3.99
C ALA A 55 -6.13 3.77 2.64
N LEU A 56 -6.89 4.86 2.62
CA LEU A 56 -7.21 5.55 1.39
C LEU A 56 -5.97 6.12 0.73
N ASN A 57 -5.09 6.70 1.52
CA ASN A 57 -3.84 7.24 1.01
C ASN A 57 -2.96 6.14 0.40
N SER A 58 -2.88 5.00 1.07
CA SER A 58 -2.10 3.87 0.57
C SER A 58 -2.68 3.33 -0.73
N ALA A 59 -4.01 3.25 -0.81
CA ALA A 59 -4.68 2.79 -2.02
C ALA A 59 -4.41 3.75 -3.18
N GLU A 60 -4.42 5.04 -2.91
CA GLU A 60 -4.12 6.04 -3.92
C GLU A 60 -2.70 5.90 -4.44
N GLN A 61 -1.76 5.69 -3.54
CA GLN A 61 -0.37 5.49 -3.92
C GLN A 61 -0.19 4.25 -4.79
N LEU A 62 -0.92 3.18 -4.49
CA LEU A 62 -0.88 1.97 -5.30
C LEU A 62 -1.39 2.21 -6.71
N VAL A 63 -2.47 2.97 -6.83
CA VAL A 63 -3.01 3.31 -8.15
C VAL A 63 -1.99 4.12 -8.95
N HIS A 64 -1.39 5.12 -8.31
CA HIS A 64 -0.39 5.94 -9.00
C HIS A 64 0.85 5.13 -9.40
N ALA A 65 1.30 4.24 -8.53
CA ALA A 65 2.44 3.39 -8.84
C ALA A 65 2.14 2.50 -10.05
N HIS A 66 0.94 1.94 -10.09
CA HIS A 66 0.54 1.09 -11.19
C HIS A 66 0.47 1.87 -12.50
N GLU A 67 -0.06 3.09 -12.46
CA GLU A 67 -0.11 3.94 -13.65
C GLU A 67 1.28 4.29 -14.14
N ASN A 68 2.19 4.58 -13.23
CA ASN A 68 3.56 4.89 -13.58
C ASN A 68 4.26 3.69 -14.23
N GLU A 69 4.02 2.51 -13.72
CA GLU A 69 4.59 1.29 -14.32
C GLU A 69 4.10 1.10 -15.75
N LEU A 70 2.82 1.33 -15.98
CA LEU A 70 2.26 1.22 -17.33
C LEU A 70 2.88 2.25 -18.26
N ARG A 71 3.03 3.47 -17.80
CA ARG A 71 3.64 4.52 -18.61
C ARG A 71 5.09 4.21 -18.94
N GLU A 72 5.84 3.72 -17.98
CA GLU A 72 7.23 3.36 -18.22
C GLU A 72 7.33 2.20 -19.19
N THR A 73 6.46 1.21 -19.06
CA THR A 73 6.44 0.08 -19.97
C THR A 73 6.15 0.55 -21.40
N GLU A 74 5.20 1.43 -21.56
CA GLU A 74 4.88 1.97 -22.88
C GLU A 74 6.04 2.73 -23.48
N ARG A 75 6.71 3.53 -22.64
CA ARG A 75 7.83 4.33 -23.10
C ARG A 75 9.03 3.48 -23.47
N LEU A 76 9.37 2.51 -22.64
CA LEU A 76 10.51 1.63 -22.87
C LEU A 76 10.24 0.67 -24.01
N ALA A 77 9.02 0.28 -24.19
CA ALA A 77 8.61 -0.71 -25.15
C ALA A 77 7.90 -0.10 -26.34
N GLY A 78 8.37 1.06 -26.78
CA GLY A 78 7.79 1.70 -27.96
C GLY A 78 7.77 0.80 -29.18
N GLU A 79 8.74 -0.09 -29.28
CA GLU A 79 8.80 -1.05 -30.39
C GLU A 79 7.82 -2.21 -30.24
N ILE A 80 7.28 -2.42 -29.05
CA ILE A 80 6.27 -3.45 -28.83
C ILE A 80 4.94 -2.84 -28.44
N GLU A 81 4.67 -1.70 -29.02
CA GLU A 81 3.45 -0.96 -28.78
C GLU A 81 2.20 -1.80 -29.01
N ALA A 82 2.21 -2.62 -30.06
CA ALA A 82 1.09 -3.49 -30.34
C ALA A 82 0.80 -4.45 -29.20
N MET A 83 1.83 -4.91 -28.53
CA MET A 83 1.68 -5.81 -27.38
C MET A 83 1.04 -5.09 -26.21
N CYS A 84 1.45 -3.84 -25.97
CA CYS A 84 0.86 -3.04 -24.92
C CYS A 84 -0.62 -2.77 -25.20
N GLU A 85 -0.97 -2.50 -26.44
CA GLU A 85 -2.35 -2.30 -26.83
C GLU A 85 -3.19 -3.54 -26.59
N GLU A 86 -2.65 -4.70 -26.90
CA GLU A 86 -3.35 -5.95 -26.65
C GLU A 86 -3.62 -6.17 -25.18
N ILE A 87 -2.63 -5.87 -24.34
CA ILE A 87 -2.78 -6.00 -22.90
C ILE A 87 -3.85 -5.06 -22.39
N GLU A 88 -3.84 -3.83 -22.86
CA GLU A 88 -4.84 -2.85 -22.46
C GLU A 88 -6.24 -3.27 -22.88
N LYS A 89 -6.39 -3.78 -24.07
CA LYS A 89 -7.69 -4.27 -24.55
C LYS A 89 -8.18 -5.43 -23.70
N ALA A 90 -7.28 -6.35 -23.37
CA ALA A 90 -7.64 -7.49 -22.52
C ALA A 90 -8.05 -7.03 -21.13
N ALA A 91 -7.34 -6.05 -20.58
CA ALA A 91 -7.65 -5.51 -19.26
C ALA A 91 -8.93 -4.69 -19.28
N GLY A 92 -9.20 -4.00 -20.39
CA GLY A 92 -10.38 -3.16 -20.52
C GLY A 92 -11.65 -3.90 -20.82
N LYS A 93 -11.53 -5.13 -21.24
CA LYS A 93 -12.69 -5.95 -21.56
C LYS A 93 -13.18 -6.68 -20.35
N LYS A 94 -14.14 -6.21 -19.73
CA LYS A 94 -14.66 -6.90 -18.55
C LYS A 94 -16.06 -7.39 -18.77
#